data_a460cd00faa1bc026138a29c5e942523
#
_entry.id   a460cd00faa1bc026138a29c5e942523
#
_cell.length_a   1.000
_cell.length_b   1.000
_cell.length_c   1.000
_cell.angle_alpha   90.00
_cell.angle_beta   90.00
_cell.angle_gamma   90.00
#
_symmetry.space_group_name_H-M   'P 1'
#
loop_
_entity.id
_entity.type
_entity.pdbx_description
1 polymer ?
#
loop_
_entity_poly.entity_id
_entity_poly.type
_entity_poly.pdbx_seq_one_letter_code
_entity_poly.pdbx_strand_id
1 'polypeptide(L)'
;MQKYIGVKRIEARPMTRGDYNTYRGWQIPADENPADEGYLVKYRDGYESWSPKEVFEEAYVVEDDFPLLATVFNMKSPDYKRRFEAEYCQLKIRYEGLKRMCEKWDAGELDFTPTCPRATYDKQMAAMVDYLSVLEVRVHYEDIDLQE
;
A
#
# COMPACT_ATOMS: atom_id res chain seq x y z
N MET A 1 -28.51 0.15 -2.53
CA MET A 1 -27.25 0.54 -3.23
C MET A 1 -26.14 -0.43 -2.79
N GLN A 2 -25.32 -0.91 -3.73
CA GLN A 2 -24.16 -1.76 -3.46
C GLN A 2 -22.95 -0.88 -3.14
N LYS A 3 -22.11 -1.30 -2.17
CA LYS A 3 -20.87 -0.59 -1.81
C LYS A 3 -19.72 -1.11 -2.67
N TYR A 4 -18.80 -0.21 -3.04
CA TYR A 4 -17.60 -0.51 -3.83
C TYR A 4 -16.35 0.04 -3.16
N ILE A 5 -15.22 -0.64 -3.36
CA ILE A 5 -13.89 -0.20 -2.94
C ILE A 5 -13.06 0.00 -4.21
N GLY A 6 -12.42 1.16 -4.34
CA GLY A 6 -11.49 1.45 -5.42
C GLY A 6 -10.16 0.70 -5.22
N VAL A 7 -9.66 0.08 -6.29
CA VAL A 7 -8.40 -0.70 -6.27
C VAL A 7 -7.60 -0.41 -7.54
N LYS A 8 -7.42 0.86 -7.88
CA LYS A 8 -6.60 1.28 -9.03
C LYS A 8 -5.19 1.64 -8.56
N ARG A 9 -4.17 1.14 -9.27
CA ARG A 9 -2.81 1.66 -9.19
C ARG A 9 -2.65 2.71 -10.30
N ILE A 10 -2.17 3.87 -9.95
CA ILE A 10 -1.95 5.01 -10.84
C ILE A 10 -0.56 5.60 -10.58
N GLU A 11 -0.08 6.43 -11.48
CA GLU A 11 1.07 7.30 -11.24
C GLU A 11 0.57 8.72 -11.05
N ALA A 12 1.13 9.45 -10.08
CA ALA A 12 0.74 10.83 -9.87
C ALA A 12 1.92 11.69 -9.38
N ARG A 13 1.83 12.99 -9.65
CA ARG A 13 2.75 13.99 -9.10
C ARG A 13 2.01 15.26 -8.74
N PRO A 14 2.42 15.98 -7.68
CA PRO A 14 1.85 17.28 -7.35
C PRO A 14 1.91 18.23 -8.54
N MET A 15 0.81 18.93 -8.80
CA MET A 15 0.70 19.90 -9.88
C MET A 15 -0.47 20.83 -9.61
N THR A 16 -0.26 22.15 -9.71
CA THR A 16 -1.34 23.11 -9.58
C THR A 16 -2.30 23.06 -10.78
N ARG A 17 -3.50 23.61 -10.61
CA ARG A 17 -4.48 23.69 -11.72
C ARG A 17 -3.93 24.48 -12.90
N GLY A 18 -3.23 25.59 -12.64
CA GLY A 18 -2.61 26.43 -13.66
C GLY A 18 -1.50 25.70 -14.43
N ASP A 19 -0.62 25.01 -13.71
CA ASP A 19 0.45 24.23 -14.33
C ASP A 19 -0.11 23.10 -15.20
N TYR A 20 -1.19 22.45 -14.75
CA TYR A 20 -1.86 21.42 -15.55
C TYR A 20 -2.45 21.98 -16.85
N ASN A 21 -3.15 23.13 -16.78
CA ASN A 21 -3.68 23.77 -17.99
C ASN A 21 -2.54 24.15 -18.96
N THR A 22 -1.42 24.68 -18.44
CA THR A 22 -0.22 24.99 -19.24
C THR A 22 0.36 23.71 -19.86
N TYR A 23 0.49 22.64 -19.08
CA TYR A 23 0.96 21.33 -19.56
C TYR A 23 0.11 20.77 -20.71
N ARG A 24 -1.21 20.98 -20.63
CA ARG A 24 -2.17 20.56 -21.67
C ARG A 24 -2.26 21.52 -22.84
N GLY A 25 -1.62 22.68 -22.78
CA GLY A 25 -1.76 23.75 -23.77
C GLY A 25 -3.14 24.41 -23.79
N TRP A 26 -3.84 24.39 -22.65
CA TRP A 26 -5.17 24.97 -22.50
C TRP A 26 -5.09 26.38 -21.93
N GLN A 27 -6.05 27.22 -22.33
CA GLN A 27 -6.27 28.48 -21.62
C GLN A 27 -6.90 28.21 -20.25
N ILE A 28 -6.45 28.97 -19.24
CA ILE A 28 -7.01 28.87 -17.89
C ILE A 28 -8.40 29.55 -17.91
N PRO A 29 -9.50 28.81 -17.61
CA PRO A 29 -10.82 29.42 -17.50
C PRO A 29 -10.84 30.50 -16.43
N ALA A 30 -11.66 31.57 -16.66
CA ALA A 30 -11.72 32.72 -15.75
C ALA A 30 -12.32 32.39 -14.37
N ASP A 31 -13.06 31.29 -14.29
CA ASP A 31 -13.69 30.76 -13.06
C ASP A 31 -12.83 29.74 -12.32
N GLU A 32 -11.64 29.42 -12.83
CA GLU A 32 -10.68 28.54 -12.17
C GLU A 32 -9.57 29.35 -11.50
N ASN A 33 -9.17 28.91 -10.29
CA ASN A 33 -8.00 29.45 -9.61
C ASN A 33 -6.74 28.66 -10.02
N PRO A 34 -5.79 29.28 -10.74
CA PRO A 34 -4.57 28.58 -11.18
C PRO A 34 -3.67 28.11 -10.04
N ALA A 35 -3.84 28.67 -8.83
CA ALA A 35 -3.07 28.30 -7.65
C ALA A 35 -3.65 27.09 -6.89
N ASP A 36 -4.79 26.55 -7.31
CA ASP A 36 -5.39 25.37 -6.68
C ASP A 36 -4.43 24.19 -6.72
N GLU A 37 -4.11 23.66 -5.54
CA GLU A 37 -3.25 22.50 -5.40
C GLU A 37 -3.96 21.22 -5.84
N GLY A 38 -3.22 20.32 -6.45
CA GLY A 38 -3.73 19.02 -6.92
C GLY A 38 -2.63 18.12 -7.45
N TYR A 39 -3.03 17.17 -8.25
CA TYR A 39 -2.15 16.15 -8.82
C TYR A 39 -2.43 15.94 -10.30
N LEU A 40 -1.37 15.89 -11.12
CA LEU A 40 -1.42 15.22 -12.41
C LEU A 40 -1.49 13.72 -12.14
N VAL A 41 -2.54 13.07 -12.61
CA VAL A 41 -2.80 11.63 -12.46
C VAL A 41 -2.67 10.98 -13.83
N LYS A 42 -1.85 9.91 -13.91
CA LYS A 42 -1.67 9.11 -15.13
C LYS A 42 -2.18 7.70 -14.89
N TYR A 43 -3.07 7.26 -15.74
CA TYR A 43 -3.66 5.93 -15.71
C TYR A 43 -2.87 4.94 -16.59
N ARG A 44 -3.09 3.65 -16.36
CA ARG A 44 -2.37 2.58 -17.08
C ARG A 44 -2.54 2.58 -18.61
N ASP A 45 -3.67 3.09 -19.08
CA ASP A 45 -3.98 3.25 -20.50
C ASP A 45 -3.35 4.50 -21.14
N GLY A 46 -2.58 5.26 -20.34
CA GLY A 46 -1.95 6.50 -20.76
C GLY A 46 -2.85 7.74 -20.67
N TYR A 47 -4.11 7.57 -20.25
CA TYR A 47 -4.98 8.72 -19.99
C TYR A 47 -4.42 9.54 -18.82
N GLU A 48 -4.50 10.86 -18.93
CA GLU A 48 -4.08 11.81 -17.91
C GLU A 48 -5.21 12.74 -17.51
N SER A 49 -5.30 13.02 -16.23
CA SER A 49 -6.26 13.95 -15.66
C SER A 49 -5.63 14.76 -14.53
N TRP A 50 -6.30 15.83 -14.13
CA TRP A 50 -5.97 16.54 -12.90
C TRP A 50 -7.02 16.25 -11.82
N SER A 51 -6.56 16.09 -10.59
CA SER A 51 -7.44 15.90 -9.43
C SER A 51 -7.10 16.93 -8.36
N PRO A 52 -8.10 17.57 -7.74
CA PRO A 52 -7.88 18.43 -6.56
C PRO A 52 -7.19 17.63 -5.45
N LYS A 53 -6.33 18.29 -4.67
CA LYS A 53 -5.52 17.69 -3.63
C LYS A 53 -6.33 16.87 -2.63
N GLU A 54 -7.35 17.46 -2.03
CA GLU A 54 -8.18 16.78 -1.03
C GLU A 54 -8.86 15.53 -1.59
N VAL A 55 -9.40 15.61 -2.80
CA VAL A 55 -10.07 14.49 -3.48
C VAL A 55 -9.07 13.37 -3.79
N PHE A 56 -7.85 13.75 -4.18
CA PHE A 56 -6.80 12.78 -4.50
C PHE A 56 -6.30 12.07 -3.23
N GLU A 57 -5.96 12.83 -2.20
CA GLU A 57 -5.39 12.30 -0.94
C GLU A 57 -6.41 11.48 -0.13
N GLU A 58 -7.73 11.73 -0.29
CA GLU A 58 -8.77 10.86 0.25
C GLU A 58 -8.83 9.49 -0.44
N ALA A 59 -8.54 9.45 -1.75
CA ALA A 59 -8.70 8.26 -2.58
C ALA A 59 -7.42 7.42 -2.72
N TYR A 60 -6.24 8.03 -2.60
CA TYR A 60 -4.96 7.41 -2.90
C TYR A 60 -3.93 7.69 -1.81
N VAL A 61 -3.08 6.70 -1.59
CA VAL A 61 -1.90 6.79 -0.70
C VAL A 61 -0.66 6.37 -1.46
N VAL A 62 0.50 6.82 -1.01
CA VAL A 62 1.79 6.39 -1.58
C VAL A 62 1.98 4.90 -1.29
N GLU A 63 2.29 4.11 -2.32
CA GLU A 63 2.36 2.66 -2.22
C GLU A 63 3.40 2.19 -1.20
N ASP A 64 4.57 2.83 -1.18
CA ASP A 64 5.68 2.49 -0.29
C ASP A 64 5.37 2.75 1.19
N ASP A 65 4.48 3.72 1.48
CA ASP A 65 4.07 4.02 2.86
C ASP A 65 3.07 2.99 3.41
N PHE A 66 2.43 2.22 2.52
CA PHE A 66 1.39 1.26 2.88
C PHE A 66 1.59 -0.10 2.20
N PRO A 67 2.67 -0.85 2.53
CA PRO A 67 3.03 -2.08 1.84
C PRO A 67 1.94 -3.17 1.91
N LEU A 68 1.09 -3.17 2.94
CA LEU A 68 -0.06 -4.09 3.00
C LEU A 68 -1.10 -3.78 1.92
N LEU A 69 -1.32 -2.50 1.56
CA LEU A 69 -2.23 -2.12 0.48
C LEU A 69 -1.66 -2.47 -0.89
N ALA A 70 -0.34 -2.50 -1.05
CA ALA A 70 0.31 -2.92 -2.30
C ALA A 70 -0.06 -4.35 -2.69
N THR A 71 -0.38 -5.22 -1.72
CA THR A 71 -0.78 -6.62 -1.98
C THR A 71 -2.19 -6.78 -2.55
N VAL A 72 -3.01 -5.72 -2.58
CA VAL A 72 -4.43 -5.78 -3.01
C VAL A 72 -4.59 -6.31 -4.43
N PHE A 73 -3.63 -6.04 -5.32
CA PHE A 73 -3.68 -6.51 -6.71
C PHE A 73 -3.52 -8.02 -6.80
N ASN A 74 -2.61 -8.58 -6.02
CA ASN A 74 -2.40 -10.02 -5.93
C ASN A 74 -3.56 -10.70 -5.20
N MET A 75 -4.09 -10.11 -4.12
CA MET A 75 -5.26 -10.63 -3.38
C MET A 75 -6.49 -10.84 -4.26
N LYS A 76 -6.75 -9.94 -5.21
CA LYS A 76 -7.94 -10.01 -6.10
C LYS A 76 -7.68 -10.77 -7.41
N SER A 77 -6.48 -11.32 -7.61
CA SER A 77 -6.12 -12.03 -8.84
C SER A 77 -6.97 -13.30 -9.01
N PRO A 78 -7.40 -13.65 -10.24
CA PRO A 78 -7.97 -14.96 -10.52
C PRO A 78 -6.95 -16.10 -10.37
N ASP A 79 -5.65 -15.80 -10.50
CA ASP A 79 -4.56 -16.74 -10.30
C ASP A 79 -4.31 -16.97 -8.80
N TYR A 80 -4.40 -18.25 -8.37
CA TYR A 80 -4.20 -18.59 -6.96
C TYR A 80 -2.76 -18.39 -6.48
N LYS A 81 -1.76 -18.53 -7.36
CA LYS A 81 -0.35 -18.30 -7.02
C LYS A 81 -0.11 -16.85 -6.62
N ARG A 82 -0.75 -15.90 -7.31
CA ARG A 82 -0.70 -14.50 -6.94
C ARG A 82 -1.42 -14.19 -5.61
N ARG A 83 -2.57 -14.86 -5.36
CA ARG A 83 -3.24 -14.72 -4.04
C ARG A 83 -2.39 -15.30 -2.91
N PHE A 84 -1.70 -16.41 -3.17
CA PHE A 84 -0.75 -17.01 -2.25
C PHE A 84 0.44 -16.08 -1.97
N GLU A 85 1.02 -15.46 -3.00
CA GLU A 85 2.06 -14.44 -2.86
C GLU A 85 1.60 -13.30 -1.95
N ALA A 86 0.37 -12.79 -2.14
CA ALA A 86 -0.20 -11.77 -1.27
C ALA A 86 -0.30 -12.22 0.19
N GLU A 87 -0.75 -13.45 0.45
CA GLU A 87 -0.82 -14.05 1.79
C GLU A 87 0.56 -14.09 2.46
N TYR A 88 1.56 -14.62 1.75
CA TYR A 88 2.93 -14.67 2.23
C TYR A 88 3.51 -13.28 2.53
N CYS A 89 3.40 -12.35 1.60
CA CYS A 89 3.89 -10.98 1.77
C CYS A 89 3.22 -10.27 2.95
N GLN A 90 1.89 -10.40 3.10
CA GLN A 90 1.18 -9.80 4.23
C GLN A 90 1.63 -10.36 5.57
N LEU A 91 1.82 -11.67 5.66
CA LEU A 91 2.29 -12.30 6.89
C LEU A 91 3.72 -11.86 7.22
N LYS A 92 4.61 -11.82 6.22
CA LYS A 92 6.01 -11.37 6.36
C LYS A 92 6.07 -9.91 6.84
N ILE A 93 5.33 -8.99 6.20
CA ILE A 93 5.28 -7.58 6.57
C ILE A 93 4.81 -7.42 8.03
N ARG A 94 3.76 -8.14 8.43
CA ARG A 94 3.23 -8.08 9.80
C ARG A 94 4.21 -8.64 10.82
N TYR A 95 4.86 -9.77 10.52
CA TYR A 95 5.88 -10.39 11.37
C TYR A 95 7.07 -9.45 11.58
N GLU A 96 7.62 -8.90 10.50
CA GLU A 96 8.76 -7.98 10.57
C GLU A 96 8.42 -6.68 11.32
N GLY A 97 7.20 -6.15 11.12
CA GLY A 97 6.72 -4.99 11.87
C GLY A 97 6.64 -5.27 13.37
N LEU A 98 6.05 -6.40 13.75
CA LEU A 98 5.96 -6.82 15.14
C LEU A 98 7.34 -7.07 15.76
N LYS A 99 8.22 -7.74 15.03
CA LYS A 99 9.61 -7.99 15.44
C LYS A 99 10.35 -6.69 15.73
N ARG A 100 10.33 -5.72 14.79
CA ARG A 100 10.94 -4.39 15.00
C ARG A 100 10.38 -3.65 16.21
N MET A 101 9.06 -3.73 16.43
CA MET A 101 8.44 -3.14 17.62
C MET A 101 8.98 -3.78 18.91
N CYS A 102 9.08 -5.11 18.94
CA CYS A 102 9.61 -5.85 20.10
C CYS A 102 11.08 -5.54 20.36
N GLU A 103 11.91 -5.46 19.31
CA GLU A 103 13.32 -5.07 19.41
C GLU A 103 13.48 -3.66 20.00
N LYS A 104 12.69 -2.69 19.55
CA LYS A 104 12.66 -1.33 20.13
C LYS A 104 12.20 -1.34 21.59
N TRP A 105 11.22 -2.18 21.92
CA TRP A 105 10.77 -2.33 23.31
C TRP A 105 11.88 -2.81 24.22
N ASP A 106 12.55 -3.90 23.80
CA ASP A 106 13.65 -4.49 24.56
C ASP A 106 14.86 -3.53 24.71
N ALA A 107 15.04 -2.62 23.75
CA ALA A 107 16.02 -1.54 23.78
C ALA A 107 15.58 -0.30 24.59
N GLY A 108 14.32 -0.23 25.02
CA GLY A 108 13.77 0.95 25.72
C GLY A 108 13.54 2.16 24.79
N GLU A 109 13.39 1.93 23.48
CA GLU A 109 13.27 2.96 22.44
C GLU A 109 11.82 3.18 21.96
N LEU A 110 10.83 2.55 22.60
CA LEU A 110 9.44 2.80 22.27
C LEU A 110 8.97 4.14 22.85
N ASP A 111 8.22 4.88 22.03
CA ASP A 111 7.56 6.13 22.39
C ASP A 111 6.16 5.92 23.03
N PHE A 112 5.76 4.67 23.19
CA PHE A 112 4.50 4.26 23.83
C PHE A 112 4.72 3.03 24.72
N THR A 113 3.73 2.74 25.59
CA THR A 113 3.75 1.54 26.44
C THR A 113 2.77 0.50 25.89
N PRO A 114 3.26 -0.67 25.44
CA PRO A 114 2.39 -1.75 25.00
C PRO A 114 1.46 -2.23 26.13
N THR A 115 0.19 -2.50 25.80
CA THR A 115 -0.83 -2.93 26.78
C THR A 115 -0.84 -4.43 27.04
N CYS A 116 -0.33 -5.23 26.07
CA CYS A 116 -0.20 -6.68 26.26
C CYS A 116 1.14 -7.05 26.90
N PRO A 117 1.21 -8.13 27.69
CA PRO A 117 2.47 -8.65 28.18
C PRO A 117 3.42 -9.04 27.02
N ARG A 118 4.72 -8.81 27.20
CA ARG A 118 5.75 -9.11 26.18
C ARG A 118 5.67 -10.57 25.70
N ALA A 119 5.41 -11.53 26.61
CA ALA A 119 5.26 -12.94 26.27
C ALA A 119 4.09 -13.26 25.32
N THR A 120 3.07 -12.39 25.24
CA THR A 120 1.98 -12.54 24.26
C THR A 120 2.48 -12.28 22.85
N TYR A 121 3.32 -11.27 22.69
CA TYR A 121 3.95 -10.94 21.38
C TYR A 121 4.94 -12.02 20.96
N ASP A 122 5.67 -12.64 21.92
CA ASP A 122 6.56 -13.79 21.62
C ASP A 122 5.78 -14.97 21.05
N LYS A 123 4.64 -15.30 21.66
CA LYS A 123 3.76 -16.36 21.15
C LYS A 123 3.20 -16.04 19.77
N GLN A 124 2.82 -14.77 19.54
CA GLN A 124 2.34 -14.33 18.22
C GLN A 124 3.43 -14.47 17.17
N MET A 125 4.64 -14.01 17.45
CA MET A 125 5.78 -14.12 16.54
C MET A 125 6.12 -15.60 16.24
N ALA A 126 6.12 -16.47 17.25
CA ALA A 126 6.35 -17.90 17.05
C ALA A 126 5.31 -18.52 16.10
N ALA A 127 4.01 -18.23 16.32
CA ALA A 127 2.95 -18.71 15.44
C ALA A 127 3.06 -18.16 14.00
N MET A 128 3.52 -16.90 13.84
CA MET A 128 3.75 -16.31 12.53
C MET A 128 4.93 -16.97 11.81
N VAL A 129 6.01 -17.29 12.53
CA VAL A 129 7.18 -18.02 11.98
C VAL A 129 6.78 -19.43 11.54
N ASP A 130 6.00 -20.15 12.36
CA ASP A 130 5.49 -21.48 12.00
C ASP A 130 4.62 -21.41 10.73
N TYR A 131 3.77 -20.40 10.63
CA TYR A 131 2.96 -20.22 9.43
C TYR A 131 3.80 -19.86 8.20
N LEU A 132 4.76 -18.94 8.31
CA LEU A 132 5.67 -18.60 7.22
C LEU A 132 6.42 -19.85 6.73
N SER A 133 6.94 -20.69 7.63
CA SER A 133 7.64 -21.93 7.26
C SER A 133 6.77 -22.90 6.47
N VAL A 134 5.48 -23.02 6.83
CA VAL A 134 4.52 -23.82 6.06
C VAL A 134 4.28 -23.25 4.67
N LEU A 135 4.16 -21.93 4.54
CA LEU A 135 4.00 -21.27 3.25
C LEU A 135 5.26 -21.46 2.37
N GLU A 136 6.46 -21.35 2.95
CA GLU A 136 7.73 -21.59 2.24
C GLU A 136 7.86 -23.03 1.71
N VAL A 137 7.41 -24.00 2.49
CA VAL A 137 7.33 -25.40 2.03
C VAL A 137 6.35 -25.51 0.85
N ARG A 138 5.19 -24.85 0.92
CA ARG A 138 4.21 -24.84 -0.19
C ARG A 138 4.74 -24.17 -1.44
N VAL A 139 5.49 -23.09 -1.31
CA VAL A 139 6.20 -22.41 -2.43
C VAL A 139 6.97 -23.44 -3.25
N HIS A 140 7.73 -24.30 -2.56
CA HIS A 140 8.55 -25.32 -3.21
C HIS A 140 7.70 -26.39 -3.93
N TYR A 141 6.66 -26.92 -3.28
CA TYR A 141 5.82 -27.98 -3.86
C TYR A 141 4.89 -27.48 -4.96
N GLU A 142 4.43 -26.24 -4.87
CA GLU A 142 3.46 -25.67 -5.81
C GLU A 142 4.13 -24.86 -6.93
N ASP A 143 5.47 -24.82 -6.96
CA ASP A 143 6.29 -24.09 -7.94
C ASP A 143 5.80 -22.64 -8.06
N ILE A 144 5.79 -21.92 -6.91
CA ILE A 144 5.41 -20.52 -6.81
C ILE A 144 6.67 -19.68 -6.78
N ASP A 145 6.74 -18.68 -7.68
CA ASP A 145 7.80 -17.69 -7.66
C ASP A 145 7.36 -16.52 -6.77
N LEU A 146 8.00 -16.38 -5.62
CA LEU A 146 7.83 -15.21 -4.76
C LEU A 146 8.72 -14.10 -5.30
N GLN A 147 8.12 -13.08 -5.87
CA GLN A 147 8.87 -11.87 -6.24
C GLN A 147 9.31 -11.15 -4.97
N GLU A 148 10.62 -11.03 -4.76
CA GLU A 148 11.26 -10.27 -3.67
C GLU A 148 10.99 -8.75 -3.80
#